data_c72ba52a6ae33a5aaea2dff5646c64e5
#
_entry.id   c72ba52a6ae33a5aaea2dff5646c64e5
#
_cell.length_a   1.000
_cell.length_b   1.000
_cell.length_c   1.000
_cell.angle_alpha   90.00
_cell.angle_beta   90.00
_cell.angle_gamma   90.00
#
_symmetry.space_group_name_H-M   'P 1'
#
loop_
_entity.id
_entity.type
_entity.pdbx_description
1 polymer ?
#
loop_
_entity_poly.entity_id
_entity_poly.type
_entity_poly.pdbx_seq_one_letter_code
_entity_poly.pdbx_strand_id
1 'polypeptide(L)'
;NMYLILDLHAAPGGQGNDLNIADRDSTKPSLWQSEANKIKTIPLWKKLAERYKDEPNIGAYDLLNETNWGFDDVNDKHGQKEEHNKPLRELLINITQAIRSVDKKHIIIIEGNAWGNNYKGIFPLWDDNMVISFHKYWNNNDIQSIQHMLDTRDQYNVPIWIGETGENSNVWWTDAVNLFE
;
A
#
# COMPACT_ATOMS: atom_id res chain seq x y z
N ASN A 1 -21.46 -14.73 -1.02
CA ASN A 1 -20.03 -15.04 -0.96
C ASN A 1 -19.29 -13.75 -0.64
N MET A 2 -18.30 -13.84 0.23
CA MET A 2 -17.47 -12.72 0.65
C MET A 2 -16.02 -13.09 0.36
N TYR A 3 -15.26 -12.13 -0.19
CA TYR A 3 -13.82 -12.26 -0.33
C TYR A 3 -13.12 -11.44 0.75
N LEU A 4 -11.95 -11.89 1.15
CA LEU A 4 -11.09 -11.22 2.12
C LEU A 4 -9.82 -10.75 1.44
N ILE A 5 -9.35 -9.58 1.81
CA ILE A 5 -8.02 -9.06 1.49
C ILE A 5 -7.21 -9.12 2.78
N LEU A 6 -6.06 -9.77 2.74
CA LEU A 6 -5.12 -9.74 3.86
C LEU A 6 -4.25 -8.52 3.73
N ASP A 7 -4.28 -7.65 4.72
CA ASP A 7 -3.51 -6.42 4.80
C ASP A 7 -2.46 -6.50 5.91
N LEU A 8 -1.24 -6.07 5.64
CA LEU A 8 -0.22 -5.84 6.65
C LEU A 8 -0.30 -4.39 7.15
N HIS A 9 -1.21 -4.16 8.07
CA HIS A 9 -1.52 -2.84 8.59
C HIS A 9 -0.38 -2.21 9.42
N ALA A 10 0.43 -3.04 10.11
CA ALA A 10 1.59 -2.58 10.85
C ALA A 10 2.75 -3.55 10.68
N ALA A 11 3.78 -3.14 9.96
CA ALA A 11 4.99 -3.92 9.74
C ALA A 11 5.95 -3.88 10.95
N PRO A 12 6.86 -4.85 11.10
CA PRO A 12 7.89 -4.82 12.13
C PRO A 12 8.63 -3.48 12.16
N GLY A 13 8.54 -2.78 13.30
CA GLY A 13 9.14 -1.45 13.51
C GLY A 13 8.30 -0.27 13.02
N GLY A 14 7.19 -0.52 12.31
CA GLY A 14 6.31 0.50 11.76
C GLY A 14 6.83 1.14 10.46
N GLN A 15 5.99 1.22 9.47
CA GLN A 15 6.31 1.69 8.11
C GLN A 15 6.11 3.19 7.90
N GLY A 16 5.61 3.93 8.89
CA GLY A 16 5.28 5.34 8.75
C GLY A 16 5.74 6.22 9.89
N ASN A 17 5.76 7.52 9.66
CA ASN A 17 5.97 8.54 10.69
C ASN A 17 4.66 8.94 11.39
N ASP A 18 3.52 8.55 10.86
CA ASP A 18 2.25 8.59 11.58
C ASP A 18 2.19 7.39 12.52
N LEU A 19 2.50 7.64 13.79
CA LEU A 19 2.77 6.60 14.77
C LEU A 19 1.57 5.68 15.02
N ASN A 20 0.38 6.26 15.02
CA ASN A 20 -0.85 5.51 15.34
C ASN A 20 -1.24 4.55 14.20
N ILE A 21 -1.06 4.98 12.95
CA ILE A 21 -1.37 4.17 11.77
C ILE A 21 -0.39 2.99 11.67
N ALA A 22 0.90 3.25 11.90
CA ALA A 22 1.95 2.25 11.74
C ALA A 22 2.22 1.40 12.99
N ASP A 23 1.48 1.60 14.08
CA ASP A 23 1.75 1.00 15.41
C ASP A 23 3.23 1.13 15.81
N ARG A 24 3.78 2.32 15.58
CA ARG A 24 5.21 2.58 15.69
C ARG A 24 5.62 3.10 17.06
N ASP A 25 6.62 2.47 17.64
CA ASP A 25 7.37 2.99 18.79
C ASP A 25 8.52 3.86 18.28
N SER A 26 8.39 5.19 18.42
CA SER A 26 9.39 6.16 17.93
C SER A 26 10.73 6.09 18.67
N THR A 27 10.81 5.37 19.80
CA THR A 27 12.05 5.13 20.54
C THR A 27 12.89 3.99 19.95
N LYS A 28 12.34 3.26 19.00
CA LYS A 28 12.98 2.12 18.33
C LYS A 28 13.15 2.39 16.83
N PRO A 29 14.08 1.69 16.17
CA PRO A 29 14.24 1.80 14.72
C PRO A 29 12.98 1.37 13.98
N SER A 30 12.56 2.20 13.01
CA SER A 30 11.44 1.90 12.11
C SER A 30 11.74 0.73 11.16
N LEU A 31 10.75 0.33 10.37
CA LEU A 31 10.94 -0.58 9.24
C LEU A 31 12.09 -0.12 8.33
N TRP A 32 12.14 1.17 8.03
CA TRP A 32 13.11 1.76 7.09
C TRP A 32 14.52 1.92 7.68
N GLN A 33 14.63 2.08 8.99
CA GLN A 33 15.88 2.27 9.71
C GLN A 33 16.53 0.96 10.17
N SER A 34 15.86 -0.17 10.01
CA SER A 34 16.33 -1.48 10.48
C SER A 34 16.25 -2.54 9.39
N GLU A 35 17.40 -3.01 8.93
CA GLU A 35 17.46 -4.13 8.01
C GLU A 35 16.83 -5.41 8.59
N ALA A 36 16.99 -5.62 9.90
CA ALA A 36 16.35 -6.74 10.59
C ALA A 36 14.82 -6.70 10.53
N ASN A 37 14.21 -5.51 10.54
CA ASN A 37 12.76 -5.36 10.43
C ASN A 37 12.29 -5.68 9.00
N LYS A 38 12.98 -5.20 7.97
CA LYS A 38 12.71 -5.57 6.57
C LYS A 38 12.83 -7.07 6.34
N ILE A 39 13.92 -7.68 6.85
CA ILE A 39 14.15 -9.13 6.74
C ILE A 39 13.03 -9.92 7.43
N LYS A 40 12.42 -9.45 8.50
CA LYS A 40 11.29 -10.12 9.15
C LYS A 40 10.00 -10.02 8.34
N THR A 41 9.79 -8.93 7.63
CA THR A 41 8.56 -8.67 6.86
C THR A 41 8.42 -9.64 5.67
N ILE A 42 9.51 -9.93 4.99
CA ILE A 42 9.52 -10.78 3.79
C ILE A 42 9.05 -12.23 4.09
N PRO A 43 9.66 -12.99 5.04
CA PRO A 43 9.22 -14.34 5.36
C PRO A 43 7.85 -14.38 6.04
N LEU A 44 7.40 -13.32 6.69
CA LEU A 44 6.04 -13.21 7.22
C LEU A 44 5.04 -13.37 6.07
N TRP A 45 5.18 -12.59 5.01
CA TRP A 45 4.31 -12.67 3.83
C TRP A 45 4.41 -14.01 3.13
N LYS A 46 5.61 -14.56 2.96
CA LYS A 46 5.77 -15.91 2.40
C LYS A 46 4.98 -16.95 3.18
N LYS A 47 5.03 -16.88 4.51
CA LYS A 47 4.34 -17.82 5.38
C LYS A 47 2.81 -17.68 5.32
N LEU A 48 2.32 -16.44 5.24
CA LEU A 48 0.89 -16.16 5.04
C LEU A 48 0.42 -16.68 3.68
N ALA A 49 1.14 -16.35 2.62
CA ALA A 49 0.82 -16.83 1.28
C ALA A 49 0.86 -18.36 1.16
N GLU A 50 1.85 -19.02 1.74
CA GLU A 50 1.94 -20.48 1.77
C GLU A 50 0.73 -21.12 2.48
N ARG A 51 0.24 -20.48 3.55
CA ARG A 51 -0.93 -20.94 4.31
C ARG A 51 -2.22 -20.78 3.50
N TYR A 52 -2.37 -19.70 2.76
CA TYR A 52 -3.65 -19.29 2.13
C TYR A 52 -3.70 -19.48 0.62
N LYS A 53 -2.64 -19.95 -0.04
CA LYS A 53 -2.54 -20.10 -1.49
C LYS A 53 -3.66 -20.86 -2.18
N ASP A 54 -4.33 -21.75 -1.43
CA ASP A 54 -5.42 -22.59 -1.93
C ASP A 54 -6.78 -22.19 -1.32
N GLU A 55 -6.84 -21.06 -0.58
CA GLU A 55 -8.07 -20.60 0.05
C GLU A 55 -8.87 -19.68 -0.92
N PRO A 56 -9.99 -20.16 -1.47
CA PRO A 56 -10.71 -19.44 -2.53
C PRO A 56 -11.40 -18.15 -2.05
N ASN A 57 -11.54 -17.96 -0.75
CA ASN A 57 -12.15 -16.75 -0.17
C ASN A 57 -11.13 -15.63 0.07
N ILE A 58 -9.84 -15.89 -0.05
CA ILE A 58 -8.82 -14.84 -0.08
C ILE A 58 -8.77 -14.29 -1.50
N GLY A 59 -9.02 -13.01 -1.67
CA GLY A 59 -8.99 -12.34 -2.97
C GLY A 59 -7.62 -11.77 -3.30
N ALA A 60 -6.96 -11.19 -2.31
CA ALA A 60 -5.69 -10.49 -2.51
C ALA A 60 -4.86 -10.40 -1.22
N TYR A 61 -3.59 -10.04 -1.41
CA TYR A 61 -2.64 -9.64 -0.38
C TYR A 61 -2.26 -8.19 -0.56
N ASP A 62 -2.63 -7.32 0.39
CA ASP A 62 -2.20 -5.94 0.47
C ASP A 62 -0.90 -5.85 1.28
N LEU A 63 0.18 -5.54 0.60
CA LEU A 63 1.51 -5.86 1.11
C LEU A 63 1.97 -4.97 2.26
N LEU A 64 1.53 -3.71 2.29
CA LEU A 64 2.00 -2.76 3.29
C LEU A 64 1.10 -1.53 3.32
N ASN A 65 0.34 -1.39 4.39
CA ASN A 65 -0.57 -0.27 4.61
C ASN A 65 0.19 1.06 4.80
N GLU A 66 -0.29 2.10 4.16
CA GLU A 66 -0.03 3.52 4.41
C GLU A 66 1.42 3.89 4.78
N THR A 67 2.38 3.49 3.96
CA THR A 67 3.73 4.06 4.09
C THR A 67 3.65 5.58 4.03
N ASN A 68 4.27 6.25 5.01
CA ASN A 68 4.37 7.70 5.05
C ASN A 68 5.74 8.10 5.60
N TRP A 69 6.75 8.11 4.70
CA TRP A 69 8.16 8.26 5.07
C TRP A 69 8.94 9.08 4.06
N GLY A 70 9.72 10.08 4.54
CA GLY A 70 10.68 10.80 3.70
C GLY A 70 11.97 10.01 3.59
N PHE A 71 12.21 9.43 2.43
CA PHE A 71 13.42 8.65 2.15
C PHE A 71 14.61 9.52 1.77
N ASP A 72 14.40 10.49 0.87
CA ASP A 72 15.44 11.38 0.35
C ASP A 72 15.49 12.70 1.12
N ASP A 73 14.36 13.22 1.58
CA ASP A 73 14.28 14.45 2.39
C ASP A 73 13.63 14.18 3.75
N VAL A 74 14.44 14.26 4.80
CA VAL A 74 13.97 14.10 6.20
C VAL A 74 12.97 15.18 6.64
N ASN A 75 12.89 16.31 5.93
CA ASN A 75 11.92 17.34 6.22
C ASN A 75 10.55 17.04 5.60
N ASP A 76 10.49 16.20 4.58
CA ASP A 76 9.26 15.64 4.04
C ASP A 76 8.84 14.39 4.83
N LYS A 77 8.52 14.58 6.09
CA LYS A 77 8.28 13.50 7.07
C LYS A 77 7.38 12.38 6.57
N HIS A 78 6.43 12.70 5.72
CA HIS A 78 5.39 11.76 5.25
C HIS A 78 5.55 11.34 3.79
N GLY A 79 6.63 11.74 3.12
CA GLY A 79 6.91 11.33 1.75
C GLY A 79 5.98 11.90 0.69
N GLN A 80 5.33 13.03 0.98
CA GLN A 80 4.39 13.67 0.04
C GLN A 80 5.09 14.21 -1.22
N LYS A 81 6.35 14.61 -1.08
CA LYS A 81 7.19 15.17 -2.16
C LYS A 81 8.27 14.20 -2.63
N GLU A 82 8.28 12.99 -2.08
CA GLU A 82 9.25 11.96 -2.43
C GLU A 82 9.16 11.63 -3.93
N GLU A 83 10.30 11.69 -4.64
CA GLU A 83 10.34 11.50 -6.09
C GLU A 83 10.69 10.07 -6.51
N HIS A 84 11.34 9.31 -5.66
CA HIS A 84 11.91 8.02 -6.07
C HIS A 84 11.33 6.81 -5.35
N ASN A 85 10.93 6.95 -4.10
CA ASN A 85 10.37 5.87 -3.28
C ASN A 85 11.14 4.53 -3.39
N LYS A 86 12.44 4.60 -3.67
CA LYS A 86 13.28 3.42 -3.97
C LYS A 86 13.26 2.37 -2.86
N PRO A 87 13.42 2.70 -1.56
CA PRO A 87 13.39 1.70 -0.50
C PRO A 87 12.04 0.99 -0.39
N LEU A 88 10.93 1.71 -0.61
CA LEU A 88 9.59 1.14 -0.63
C LEU A 88 9.45 0.14 -1.79
N ARG A 89 9.81 0.56 -3.00
CA ARG A 89 9.75 -0.28 -4.19
C ARG A 89 10.58 -1.56 -4.04
N GLU A 90 11.80 -1.47 -3.53
CA GLU A 90 12.68 -2.62 -3.31
C GLU A 90 12.08 -3.62 -2.32
N LEU A 91 11.51 -3.14 -1.21
CA LEU A 91 10.85 -4.00 -0.23
C LEU A 91 9.62 -4.69 -0.82
N LEU A 92 8.76 -3.97 -1.53
CA LEU A 92 7.56 -4.53 -2.16
C LEU A 92 7.91 -5.60 -3.22
N ILE A 93 8.97 -5.39 -4.01
CA ILE A 93 9.49 -6.40 -4.95
C ILE A 93 9.92 -7.67 -4.21
N ASN A 94 10.70 -7.53 -3.14
CA ASN A 94 11.20 -8.66 -2.37
C ASN A 94 10.07 -9.46 -1.71
N ILE A 95 9.06 -8.77 -1.18
CA ILE A 95 7.85 -9.40 -0.62
C ILE A 95 7.11 -10.16 -1.73
N THR A 96 6.86 -9.52 -2.87
CA THR A 96 6.17 -10.14 -4.00
C THR A 96 6.89 -11.40 -4.46
N GLN A 97 8.21 -11.36 -4.62
CA GLN A 97 9.01 -12.53 -5.00
C GLN A 97 8.88 -13.67 -3.99
N ALA A 98 8.88 -13.35 -2.69
CA ALA A 98 8.70 -14.33 -1.63
C ALA A 98 7.29 -14.97 -1.68
N ILE A 99 6.23 -14.18 -1.89
CA ILE A 99 4.87 -14.67 -2.10
C ILE A 99 4.82 -15.55 -3.35
N ARG A 100 5.34 -15.09 -4.49
CA ARG A 100 5.31 -15.80 -5.77
C ARG A 100 6.12 -17.09 -5.76
N SER A 101 7.02 -17.28 -4.82
CA SER A 101 7.70 -18.56 -4.62
C SER A 101 6.76 -19.68 -4.16
N VAL A 102 5.61 -19.33 -3.57
CA VAL A 102 4.64 -20.29 -2.99
C VAL A 102 3.21 -20.13 -3.52
N ASP A 103 2.84 -18.95 -3.99
CA ASP A 103 1.50 -18.59 -4.48
C ASP A 103 1.58 -17.84 -5.80
N LYS A 104 1.01 -18.41 -6.87
CA LYS A 104 1.01 -17.85 -8.22
C LYS A 104 -0.33 -17.22 -8.62
N LYS A 105 -1.35 -17.28 -7.74
CA LYS A 105 -2.75 -17.01 -8.13
C LYS A 105 -3.32 -15.73 -7.55
N HIS A 106 -3.07 -15.46 -6.25
CA HIS A 106 -3.70 -14.34 -5.58
C HIS A 106 -3.19 -12.99 -6.11
N ILE A 107 -4.08 -12.02 -6.14
CA ILE A 107 -3.77 -10.64 -6.51
C ILE A 107 -2.82 -10.06 -5.48
N ILE A 108 -1.83 -9.32 -5.94
CA ILE A 108 -0.97 -8.48 -5.11
C ILE A 108 -1.48 -7.06 -5.18
N ILE A 109 -1.80 -6.50 -4.03
CA ILE A 109 -2.12 -5.08 -3.89
C ILE A 109 -0.90 -4.38 -3.30
N ILE A 110 -0.55 -3.24 -3.84
CA ILE A 110 0.50 -2.37 -3.30
C ILE A 110 -0.03 -0.97 -3.07
N GLU A 111 0.54 -0.31 -2.08
CA GLU A 111 0.28 1.08 -1.79
C GLU A 111 1.52 1.93 -2.07
N GLY A 112 1.29 3.17 -2.51
CA GLY A 112 2.34 4.17 -2.62
C GLY A 112 2.77 4.72 -1.26
N ASN A 113 3.74 5.64 -1.28
CA ASN A 113 4.07 6.46 -0.12
C ASN A 113 2.97 7.51 0.15
N ALA A 114 3.12 8.36 1.15
CA ALA A 114 2.15 9.40 1.52
C ALA A 114 0.73 8.84 1.67
N TRP A 115 0.59 7.84 2.56
CA TRP A 115 -0.68 7.14 2.83
C TRP A 115 -1.35 6.54 1.58
N GLY A 116 -0.56 5.85 0.75
CA GLY A 116 -1.04 5.20 -0.48
C GLY A 116 -1.17 6.12 -1.70
N ASN A 117 -0.79 7.40 -1.62
CA ASN A 117 -1.09 8.38 -2.67
C ASN A 117 0.12 8.81 -3.52
N ASN A 118 1.34 8.47 -3.14
CA ASN A 118 2.55 8.83 -3.89
C ASN A 118 3.21 7.61 -4.53
N TYR A 119 3.03 7.47 -5.84
CA TYR A 119 3.57 6.37 -6.65
C TYR A 119 4.82 6.74 -7.46
N LYS A 120 5.42 7.91 -7.25
CA LYS A 120 6.64 8.32 -7.95
C LYS A 120 7.77 7.33 -7.70
N GLY A 121 8.41 6.88 -8.77
CA GLY A 121 9.50 5.89 -8.71
C GLY A 121 9.09 4.45 -8.42
N ILE A 122 7.80 4.15 -8.27
CA ILE A 122 7.30 2.78 -8.07
C ILE A 122 7.23 2.00 -9.38
N PHE A 123 6.87 2.65 -10.48
CA PHE A 123 6.72 2.00 -11.79
C PHE A 123 8.07 1.76 -12.51
N PRO A 124 8.11 0.81 -13.47
CA PRO A 124 7.03 -0.11 -13.85
C PRO A 124 6.74 -1.17 -12.78
N LEU A 125 5.51 -1.71 -12.79
CA LEU A 125 5.16 -2.86 -11.96
C LEU A 125 5.99 -4.09 -12.37
N TRP A 126 6.11 -5.07 -11.47
CA TRP A 126 7.03 -6.21 -11.61
C TRP A 126 6.33 -7.59 -11.58
N ASP A 127 5.00 -7.58 -11.56
CA ASP A 127 4.18 -8.80 -11.59
C ASP A 127 2.91 -8.50 -12.37
N ASP A 128 2.43 -9.47 -13.15
CA ASP A 128 1.29 -9.29 -14.06
C ASP A 128 -0.07 -9.31 -13.35
N ASN A 129 -0.12 -9.72 -12.08
CA ASN A 129 -1.34 -9.79 -11.29
C ASN A 129 -1.30 -8.84 -10.09
N MET A 130 -1.10 -7.55 -10.39
CA MET A 130 -1.00 -6.47 -9.42
C MET A 130 -2.09 -5.42 -9.59
N VAL A 131 -2.48 -4.85 -8.47
CA VAL A 131 -3.40 -3.71 -8.36
C VAL A 131 -2.71 -2.65 -7.50
N ILE A 132 -2.87 -1.38 -7.83
CA ILE A 132 -2.43 -0.28 -6.99
C ILE A 132 -3.60 0.24 -6.15
N SER A 133 -3.37 0.42 -4.86
CA SER A 133 -4.35 0.92 -3.90
C SER A 133 -4.07 2.36 -3.53
N PHE A 134 -5.09 3.15 -3.30
CA PHE A 134 -4.97 4.46 -2.71
C PHE A 134 -6.05 4.71 -1.66
N HIS A 135 -5.79 5.66 -0.77
CA HIS A 135 -6.71 6.03 0.29
C HIS A 135 -7.24 7.43 0.09
N LYS A 136 -8.52 7.62 0.37
CA LYS A 136 -9.18 8.90 0.20
C LYS A 136 -9.98 9.27 1.45
N TYR A 137 -9.50 10.29 2.14
CA TYR A 137 -10.13 10.86 3.33
C TYR A 137 -10.17 12.39 3.24
N TRP A 138 -11.13 13.01 3.91
CA TRP A 138 -11.18 14.45 4.22
C TRP A 138 -11.21 15.44 3.06
N ASN A 139 -10.88 15.05 1.83
CA ASN A 139 -10.88 15.92 0.67
C ASN A 139 -12.22 15.95 -0.06
N ASN A 140 -12.38 16.84 -1.03
CA ASN A 140 -13.58 16.95 -1.85
C ASN A 140 -13.85 15.66 -2.63
N ASN A 141 -15.13 15.35 -2.83
CA ASN A 141 -15.56 14.24 -3.67
C ASN A 141 -15.81 14.72 -5.11
N ASP A 142 -14.75 15.11 -5.78
CA ASP A 142 -14.71 15.49 -7.19
C ASP A 142 -13.59 14.74 -7.93
N ILE A 143 -13.69 14.73 -9.25
CA ILE A 143 -12.73 14.02 -10.10
C ILE A 143 -11.29 14.54 -9.92
N GLN A 144 -11.11 15.82 -9.62
CA GLN A 144 -9.79 16.41 -9.42
C GLN A 144 -9.07 15.81 -8.22
N SER A 145 -9.83 15.43 -7.18
CA SER A 145 -9.26 14.83 -5.96
C SER A 145 -8.60 13.48 -6.19
N ILE A 146 -8.99 12.76 -7.25
CA ILE A 146 -8.46 11.44 -7.63
C ILE A 146 -7.76 11.44 -8.99
N GLN A 147 -7.65 12.60 -9.66
CA GLN A 147 -7.11 12.70 -11.02
C GLN A 147 -5.71 12.09 -11.15
N HIS A 148 -4.84 12.31 -10.15
CA HIS A 148 -3.49 11.74 -10.13
C HIS A 148 -3.47 10.21 -10.19
N MET A 149 -4.48 9.55 -9.62
CA MET A 149 -4.60 8.09 -9.68
C MET A 149 -5.17 7.64 -11.01
N LEU A 150 -6.12 8.39 -11.57
CA LEU A 150 -6.65 8.12 -12.91
C LEU A 150 -5.55 8.27 -13.97
N ASP A 151 -4.74 9.32 -13.88
CA ASP A 151 -3.58 9.54 -14.76
C ASP A 151 -2.56 8.40 -14.64
N THR A 152 -2.30 7.94 -13.41
CA THR A 152 -1.41 6.80 -13.16
C THR A 152 -1.98 5.52 -13.76
N ARG A 153 -3.27 5.24 -13.57
CA ARG A 153 -3.97 4.11 -14.19
C ARG A 153 -3.80 4.11 -15.70
N ASP A 154 -4.08 5.25 -16.33
CA ASP A 154 -4.09 5.36 -17.79
C ASP A 154 -2.65 5.33 -18.36
N GLN A 155 -1.70 5.98 -17.69
CA GLN A 155 -0.31 6.00 -18.11
C GLN A 155 0.33 4.61 -18.09
N TYR A 156 0.05 3.81 -17.07
CA TYR A 156 0.69 2.53 -16.87
C TYR A 156 -0.20 1.32 -17.16
N ASN A 157 -1.45 1.56 -17.56
CA ASN A 157 -2.46 0.53 -17.84
C ASN A 157 -2.59 -0.49 -16.69
N VAL A 158 -2.81 0.01 -15.47
CA VAL A 158 -2.89 -0.78 -14.24
C VAL A 158 -4.25 -0.59 -13.57
N PRO A 159 -4.84 -1.63 -12.96
CA PRO A 159 -6.05 -1.47 -12.15
C PRO A 159 -5.75 -0.61 -10.91
N ILE A 160 -6.71 0.24 -10.54
CA ILE A 160 -6.69 0.99 -9.28
C ILE A 160 -7.77 0.49 -8.33
N TRP A 161 -7.50 0.56 -7.03
CA TRP A 161 -8.37 0.15 -5.96
C TRP A 161 -8.45 1.23 -4.90
N ILE A 162 -9.62 1.50 -4.36
CA ILE A 162 -9.75 2.33 -3.16
C ILE A 162 -9.73 1.40 -1.97
N GLY A 163 -8.55 1.31 -1.33
CA GLY A 163 -8.33 0.42 -0.19
C GLY A 163 -9.04 0.91 1.05
N GLU A 164 -8.99 2.22 1.28
CA GLU A 164 -9.63 2.84 2.43
C GLU A 164 -10.27 4.18 2.08
N THR A 165 -11.39 4.47 2.73
CA THR A 165 -12.07 5.76 2.68
C THR A 165 -12.99 5.93 3.89
N GLY A 166 -13.35 7.17 4.25
CA GLY A 166 -14.40 7.38 5.25
C GLY A 166 -14.12 8.50 6.25
N GLU A 167 -14.65 8.28 7.47
CA GLU A 167 -14.54 9.15 8.66
C GLU A 167 -15.20 10.53 8.52
N ASN A 168 -16.17 10.68 7.60
CA ASN A 168 -16.90 11.91 7.37
C ASN A 168 -18.40 11.75 7.63
N SER A 169 -19.21 12.62 7.04
CA SER A 169 -20.66 12.56 7.13
C SER A 169 -21.28 11.56 6.14
N ASN A 170 -22.54 11.18 6.36
CA ASN A 170 -23.29 10.37 5.41
C ASN A 170 -23.40 11.04 4.02
N VAL A 171 -23.44 12.37 3.98
CA VAL A 171 -23.43 13.13 2.72
C VAL A 171 -22.10 12.91 1.99
N TRP A 172 -20.99 13.10 2.70
CA TRP A 172 -19.66 12.86 2.13
C TRP A 172 -19.51 11.43 1.62
N TRP A 173 -20.01 10.44 2.36
CA TRP A 173 -20.00 9.04 1.95
C TRP A 173 -20.79 8.80 0.65
N THR A 174 -21.97 9.37 0.55
CA THR A 174 -22.80 9.28 -0.67
C THR A 174 -22.07 9.87 -1.86
N ASP A 175 -21.46 11.04 -1.69
CA ASP A 175 -20.71 11.71 -2.76
C ASP A 175 -19.44 10.93 -3.14
N ALA A 176 -18.76 10.32 -2.15
CA ALA A 176 -17.60 9.46 -2.41
C ALA A 176 -17.98 8.22 -3.23
N VAL A 177 -19.05 7.52 -2.86
CA VAL A 177 -19.53 6.35 -3.62
C VAL A 177 -19.90 6.76 -5.04
N ASN A 178 -20.62 7.86 -5.23
CA ASN A 178 -20.98 8.36 -6.56
C ASN A 178 -19.74 8.75 -7.40
N LEU A 179 -18.67 9.19 -6.76
CA LEU A 179 -17.40 9.50 -7.46
C LEU A 179 -16.71 8.23 -7.96
N PHE A 180 -16.83 7.12 -7.20
CA PHE A 180 -16.10 5.88 -7.48
C PHE A 180 -16.81 4.94 -8.46
N GLU A 181 -18.12 5.11 -8.65
CA GLU A 181 -18.96 4.38 -9.61
C GLU A 181 -18.90 4.99 -11.02
#